data_b21fdfb533debce57993873600f71fe3
#
_entry.id   b21fdfb533debce57993873600f71fe3
#
_cell.length_a   1.000
_cell.length_b   1.000
_cell.length_c   1.000
_cell.angle_alpha   90.00
_cell.angle_beta   90.00
_cell.angle_gamma   90.00
#
_symmetry.space_group_name_H-M   'P 1'
#
loop_
_entity.id
_entity.type
_entity.pdbx_description
1 polymer ?
#
loop_
_entity_poly.entity_id
_entity_poly.type
_entity_poly.pdbx_seq_one_letter_code
_entity_poly.pdbx_strand_id
1 'polypeptide(L)'
;MTPNRALSSDPKTWYLLSNLNVSADGVMAVEVHIPATSAWFSGHFPARPVLPGIAHIAMVMDLLRRAHRQPLALTAVKRLRFKQAIEADETLRVTVQPGQFAADRTTYSFLTSRDGQTVCSGNVTVVDRPGKN
;
A
#
# COMPACT_ATOMS: atom_id res chain seq x y z
N MET A 1 20.71 1.69 -13.34
CA MET A 1 19.35 1.46 -13.05
C MET A 1 18.90 2.22 -11.81
N THR A 2 17.73 2.66 -11.80
CA THR A 2 17.26 3.48 -10.70
C THR A 2 15.96 2.92 -10.13
N PRO A 3 16.08 1.88 -9.36
CA PRO A 3 14.87 1.22 -8.84
C PRO A 3 14.06 2.12 -7.92
N ASN A 4 14.67 3.14 -7.37
CA ASN A 4 13.99 3.97 -6.38
C ASN A 4 13.40 5.22 -6.96
N ARG A 5 13.15 5.19 -8.24
CA ARG A 5 12.55 6.34 -8.86
C ARG A 5 11.19 6.63 -8.26
N ALA A 6 10.93 7.88 -8.03
CA ALA A 6 9.62 8.31 -7.57
C ALA A 6 8.57 7.96 -8.62
N LEU A 7 7.42 7.47 -8.14
CA LEU A 7 6.34 7.08 -9.02
C LEU A 7 5.28 8.15 -9.14
N SER A 8 5.40 9.21 -8.38
CA SER A 8 4.49 10.34 -8.45
C SER A 8 5.28 11.57 -8.86
N SER A 9 4.73 12.35 -9.76
CA SER A 9 5.34 13.62 -10.14
C SER A 9 4.76 14.78 -9.35
N ASP A 10 3.92 14.49 -8.41
CA ASP A 10 3.27 15.50 -7.59
C ASP A 10 4.31 16.19 -6.72
N PRO A 11 4.36 17.52 -6.67
CA PRO A 11 5.27 18.22 -5.76
C PRO A 11 5.08 17.80 -4.32
N LYS A 12 3.86 17.40 -3.95
CA LYS A 12 3.60 16.89 -2.61
C LYS A 12 3.52 15.39 -2.66
N THR A 13 4.62 14.79 -3.03
CA THR A 13 4.67 13.34 -3.15
C THR A 13 4.09 12.68 -1.92
N TRP A 14 3.14 11.77 -2.14
CA TRP A 14 2.50 11.06 -1.04
C TRP A 14 3.43 10.00 -0.46
N TYR A 15 4.08 9.26 -1.32
CA TYR A 15 5.06 8.25 -0.91
C TYR A 15 5.87 7.83 -2.13
N LEU A 16 6.96 7.15 -1.85
CA LEU A 16 7.84 6.65 -2.91
C LEU A 16 7.88 5.14 -2.81
N LEU A 17 7.61 4.47 -3.92
CA LEU A 17 7.69 3.02 -3.99
C LEU A 17 8.97 2.60 -4.64
N SER A 18 9.55 1.52 -4.14
CA SER A 18 10.78 0.98 -4.73
C SER A 18 10.83 -0.52 -4.49
N ASN A 19 11.61 -1.20 -5.32
CA ASN A 19 11.89 -2.62 -5.17
C ASN A 19 10.63 -3.47 -5.19
N LEU A 20 9.74 -3.17 -6.13
CA LEU A 20 8.56 -4.00 -6.34
C LEU A 20 9.00 -5.38 -6.80
N ASN A 21 8.49 -6.40 -6.13
CA ASN A 21 8.84 -7.77 -6.42
C ASN A 21 7.60 -8.63 -6.37
N VAL A 22 7.45 -9.52 -7.36
CA VAL A 22 6.36 -10.48 -7.39
C VAL A 22 6.98 -11.86 -7.50
N SER A 23 6.75 -12.70 -6.51
CA SER A 23 7.33 -14.02 -6.50
C SER A 23 6.54 -14.98 -7.39
N ALA A 24 7.10 -16.17 -7.61
CA ALA A 24 6.46 -17.16 -8.49
C ALA A 24 5.09 -17.58 -7.97
N ASP A 25 4.89 -17.55 -6.66
CA ASP A 25 3.59 -17.93 -6.09
C ASP A 25 2.66 -16.73 -5.90
N GLY A 26 3.02 -15.60 -6.48
CA GLY A 26 2.11 -14.46 -6.50
C GLY A 26 2.21 -13.50 -5.32
N VAL A 27 3.14 -13.75 -4.41
CA VAL A 27 3.34 -12.82 -3.29
C VAL A 27 4.02 -11.57 -3.80
N MET A 28 3.43 -10.42 -3.48
CA MET A 28 3.94 -9.13 -3.94
C MET A 28 4.53 -8.37 -2.76
N ALA A 29 5.63 -7.68 -2.99
CA ALA A 29 6.25 -6.90 -1.95
C ALA A 29 6.83 -5.63 -2.54
N VAL A 30 6.81 -4.57 -1.75
CA VAL A 30 7.34 -3.29 -2.19
C VAL A 30 7.83 -2.54 -0.95
N GLU A 31 8.83 -1.70 -1.14
CA GLU A 31 9.27 -0.80 -0.09
C GLU A 31 8.64 0.56 -0.31
N VAL A 32 8.19 1.18 0.76
CA VAL A 32 7.50 2.45 0.71
C VAL A 32 8.19 3.41 1.65
N HIS A 33 8.62 4.54 1.12
CA HIS A 33 9.16 5.61 1.93
C HIS A 33 8.17 6.76 1.94
N ILE A 34 7.86 7.27 3.12
CA ILE A 34 6.87 8.34 3.27
C ILE A 34 7.60 9.58 3.75
N PRO A 35 7.90 10.51 2.84
CA PRO A 35 8.68 11.68 3.21
C PRO A 35 7.91 12.60 4.14
N ALA A 36 8.63 13.41 4.88
CA ALA A 36 8.02 14.34 5.82
C ALA A 36 7.10 15.33 5.10
N THR A 37 7.35 15.58 3.81
CA THR A 37 6.53 16.49 3.03
C THR A 37 5.28 15.85 2.47
N SER A 38 5.06 14.57 2.75
CA SER A 38 3.91 13.85 2.23
C SER A 38 2.61 14.53 2.62
N ALA A 39 1.69 14.57 1.66
CA ALA A 39 0.37 15.12 1.93
C ALA A 39 -0.40 14.32 2.97
N TRP A 40 -0.02 13.05 3.20
CA TRP A 40 -0.66 12.25 4.24
C TRP A 40 -0.51 12.88 5.62
N PHE A 41 0.55 13.66 5.85
CA PHE A 41 0.78 14.27 7.16
C PHE A 41 0.17 15.64 7.28
N SER A 42 -0.32 16.19 6.19
CA SER A 42 -0.84 17.54 6.18
C SER A 42 -2.15 17.60 6.93
N GLY A 43 -2.24 18.46 7.91
CA GLY A 43 -3.48 18.63 8.66
C GLY A 43 -3.78 17.56 9.68
N HIS A 44 -2.91 16.57 9.82
CA HIS A 44 -3.08 15.52 10.81
C HIS A 44 -2.15 15.73 11.98
N PHE A 45 -2.73 15.93 13.17
CA PHE A 45 -1.93 16.03 14.39
C PHE A 45 -0.74 16.98 14.19
N PRO A 46 -0.98 18.27 14.08
CA PRO A 46 0.09 19.21 13.71
C PRO A 46 1.34 19.09 14.57
N ALA A 47 1.18 18.75 15.84
CA ALA A 47 2.33 18.63 16.73
C ALA A 47 3.08 17.32 16.52
N ARG A 48 2.43 16.33 15.95
CA ARG A 48 3.03 15.01 15.78
C ARG A 48 2.38 14.32 14.59
N PRO A 49 2.89 14.57 13.39
CA PRO A 49 2.28 13.98 12.20
C PRO A 49 2.45 12.47 12.19
N VAL A 50 1.33 11.77 12.00
CA VAL A 50 1.34 10.32 11.87
C VAL A 50 0.57 9.96 10.61
N LEU A 51 0.92 8.81 10.04
CA LEU A 51 0.28 8.34 8.83
C LEU A 51 -1.14 7.89 9.16
N PRO A 52 -2.14 8.41 8.45
CA PRO A 52 -3.51 7.95 8.69
C PRO A 52 -3.70 6.51 8.25
N GLY A 53 -4.63 5.84 8.93
CA GLY A 53 -4.85 4.43 8.64
C GLY A 53 -5.24 4.16 7.20
N ILE A 54 -6.02 5.06 6.59
CA ILE A 54 -6.44 4.85 5.21
C ILE A 54 -5.26 4.81 4.24
N ALA A 55 -4.13 5.41 4.62
CA ALA A 55 -2.95 5.41 3.75
C ALA A 55 -2.43 3.99 3.52
N HIS A 56 -2.53 3.13 4.53
CA HIS A 56 -2.08 1.75 4.35
C HIS A 56 -2.88 1.05 3.25
N ILE A 57 -4.19 1.28 3.23
CA ILE A 57 -5.03 0.69 2.21
C ILE A 57 -4.70 1.26 0.84
N ALA A 58 -4.46 2.57 0.77
CA ALA A 58 -4.10 3.20 -0.49
C ALA A 58 -2.82 2.62 -1.06
N MET A 59 -1.84 2.37 -0.21
CA MET A 59 -0.57 1.79 -0.66
C MET A 59 -0.75 0.36 -1.15
N VAL A 60 -1.59 -0.43 -0.46
CA VAL A 60 -1.86 -1.80 -0.90
C VAL A 60 -2.55 -1.78 -2.26
N MET A 61 -3.53 -0.91 -2.44
CA MET A 61 -4.23 -0.84 -3.72
C MET A 61 -3.31 -0.39 -4.84
N ASP A 62 -2.43 0.55 -4.55
CA ASP A 62 -1.47 1.00 -5.55
C ASP A 62 -0.54 -0.15 -5.97
N LEU A 63 -0.06 -0.92 -5.00
CA LEU A 63 0.77 -2.07 -5.29
C LEU A 63 0.03 -3.08 -6.17
N LEU A 64 -1.21 -3.39 -5.83
CA LEU A 64 -1.99 -4.35 -6.60
C LEU A 64 -2.20 -3.89 -8.03
N ARG A 65 -2.54 -2.61 -8.21
CA ARG A 65 -2.78 -2.09 -9.55
C ARG A 65 -1.51 -2.10 -10.39
N ARG A 66 -0.38 -1.78 -9.79
CA ARG A 66 0.88 -1.78 -10.53
C ARG A 66 1.30 -3.19 -10.89
N ALA A 67 1.16 -4.13 -9.97
CA ALA A 67 1.57 -5.51 -10.22
C ALA A 67 0.70 -6.16 -11.29
N HIS A 68 -0.59 -5.87 -11.29
CA HIS A 68 -1.52 -6.50 -12.23
C HIS A 68 -1.70 -5.68 -13.50
N ARG A 69 -1.25 -4.43 -13.49
CA ARG A 69 -1.35 -3.55 -14.64
C ARG A 69 -2.78 -3.38 -15.12
N GLN A 70 -3.71 -3.32 -14.18
CA GLN A 70 -5.09 -3.11 -14.56
C GLN A 70 -5.81 -2.40 -13.43
N PRO A 71 -6.87 -1.70 -13.78
CA PRO A 71 -7.64 -0.99 -12.76
C PRO A 71 -8.40 -1.98 -11.91
N LEU A 72 -8.21 -1.87 -10.62
CA LEU A 72 -8.90 -2.69 -9.64
C LEU A 72 -9.69 -1.79 -8.72
N ALA A 73 -10.86 -2.24 -8.32
CA ALA A 73 -11.71 -1.51 -7.39
C ALA A 73 -11.75 -2.25 -6.07
N LEU A 74 -11.60 -1.51 -5.00
CA LEU A 74 -11.70 -2.05 -3.65
C LEU A 74 -13.16 -2.22 -3.29
N THR A 75 -13.55 -3.40 -2.84
CA THR A 75 -14.93 -3.65 -2.43
C THR A 75 -15.09 -3.91 -0.95
N ALA A 76 -14.03 -4.35 -0.26
CA ALA A 76 -14.12 -4.62 1.16
C ALA A 76 -12.75 -4.60 1.80
N VAL A 77 -12.73 -4.19 3.05
CA VAL A 77 -11.55 -4.29 3.91
C VAL A 77 -12.01 -4.99 5.18
N LYS A 78 -11.30 -6.05 5.57
CA LYS A 78 -11.66 -6.82 6.74
C LYS A 78 -10.44 -7.09 7.58
N ARG A 79 -10.65 -7.29 8.87
CA ARG A 79 -9.60 -7.68 9.81
C ARG A 79 -8.47 -6.68 9.85
N LEU A 80 -8.80 -5.42 9.69
CA LEU A 80 -7.80 -4.36 9.70
C LEU A 80 -7.29 -4.15 11.11
N ARG A 81 -5.98 -4.20 11.28
CA ARG A 81 -5.35 -4.04 12.58
C ARG A 81 -4.19 -3.08 12.48
N PHE A 82 -4.22 -2.08 13.32
CA PHE A 82 -3.12 -1.12 13.42
C PHE A 82 -2.40 -1.39 14.73
N LYS A 83 -1.11 -1.66 14.63
CA LYS A 83 -0.31 -1.98 15.82
C LYS A 83 0.60 -0.86 16.24
N GLN A 84 1.10 -0.08 15.29
CA GLN A 84 2.02 1.00 15.59
C GLN A 84 1.76 2.15 14.65
N ALA A 85 1.99 3.36 15.15
CA ALA A 85 1.88 4.55 14.34
C ALA A 85 3.12 4.69 13.46
N ILE A 86 2.91 5.23 12.27
CA ILE A 86 3.99 5.50 11.32
C ILE A 86 4.16 7.00 11.26
N GLU A 87 5.40 7.45 11.44
CA GLU A 87 5.74 8.85 11.41
C GLU A 87 6.49 9.20 10.14
N ALA A 88 6.85 10.46 10.02
CA ALA A 88 7.49 10.95 8.82
C ALA A 88 8.84 10.29 8.58
N ASP A 89 9.19 10.17 7.31
CA ASP A 89 10.50 9.69 6.85
C ASP A 89 10.80 8.24 7.20
N GLU A 90 9.76 7.46 7.46
CA GLU A 90 9.96 6.04 7.72
C GLU A 90 9.84 5.25 6.43
N THR A 91 10.54 4.12 6.41
CA THR A 91 10.46 3.20 5.29
C THR A 91 9.78 1.93 5.76
N LEU A 92 8.77 1.53 5.01
CA LEU A 92 7.95 0.38 5.32
C LEU A 92 8.10 -0.67 4.24
N ARG A 93 7.82 -1.90 4.60
CA ARG A 93 7.70 -2.97 3.62
C ARG A 93 6.26 -3.42 3.59
N VAL A 94 5.64 -3.37 2.42
CA VAL A 94 4.27 -3.83 2.24
C VAL A 94 4.32 -5.15 1.49
N THR A 95 3.73 -6.18 2.08
CA THR A 95 3.66 -7.51 1.49
C THR A 95 2.21 -7.88 1.29
N VAL A 96 1.88 -8.38 0.11
CA VAL A 96 0.51 -8.75 -0.22
C VAL A 96 0.50 -10.17 -0.75
N GLN A 97 -0.33 -11.02 -0.17
CA GLN A 97 -0.45 -12.41 -0.57
C GLN A 97 -1.80 -12.65 -1.17
N PRO A 98 -1.87 -13.36 -2.31
CA PRO A 98 -3.16 -13.71 -2.87
C PRO A 98 -3.88 -14.68 -1.94
N GLY A 99 -5.18 -14.48 -1.83
CA GLY A 99 -6.02 -15.34 -1.04
C GLY A 99 -7.03 -16.03 -1.94
N GLN A 100 -8.29 -15.87 -1.60
CA GLN A 100 -9.35 -16.60 -2.28
C GLN A 100 -9.88 -15.80 -3.46
N PHE A 101 -10.18 -16.52 -4.51
CA PHE A 101 -10.87 -15.97 -5.66
C PHE A 101 -12.26 -16.61 -5.73
N ALA A 102 -13.29 -15.80 -5.72
CA ALA A 102 -14.66 -16.28 -5.78
C ALA A 102 -15.48 -15.32 -6.61
N ALA A 103 -16.26 -15.87 -7.53
CA ALA A 103 -17.02 -15.09 -8.49
C ALA A 103 -16.03 -14.22 -9.28
N ASP A 104 -16.10 -12.91 -9.17
CA ASP A 104 -15.17 -12.04 -9.85
C ASP A 104 -14.32 -11.26 -8.86
N ARG A 105 -14.20 -11.75 -7.62
CA ARG A 105 -13.53 -11.02 -6.57
C ARG A 105 -12.33 -11.79 -6.07
N THR A 106 -11.25 -11.08 -5.78
CA THR A 106 -10.07 -11.68 -5.20
C THR A 106 -9.81 -11.02 -3.87
N THR A 107 -9.55 -11.83 -2.85
CA THR A 107 -9.19 -11.34 -1.53
C THR A 107 -7.71 -11.54 -1.31
N TYR A 108 -7.04 -10.48 -0.90
CA TYR A 108 -5.61 -10.49 -0.60
C TYR A 108 -5.40 -10.20 0.86
N SER A 109 -4.41 -10.85 1.44
CA SER A 109 -3.92 -10.51 2.78
C SER A 109 -2.76 -9.57 2.64
N PHE A 110 -2.70 -8.53 3.47
CA PHE A 110 -1.55 -7.65 3.42
C PHE A 110 -0.97 -7.46 4.80
N LEU A 111 0.30 -7.10 4.80
CA LEU A 111 1.04 -6.86 6.01
C LEU A 111 2.04 -5.75 5.74
N THR A 112 2.00 -4.72 6.57
CA THR A 112 2.98 -3.66 6.51
C THR A 112 3.91 -3.83 7.70
N SER A 113 5.21 -3.79 7.46
CA SER A 113 6.18 -3.97 8.51
C SER A 113 7.22 -2.87 8.46
N ARG A 114 7.87 -2.67 9.60
CA ARG A 114 8.97 -1.74 9.77
C ARG A 114 10.02 -2.45 10.61
N ASP A 115 11.22 -2.60 10.03
CA ASP A 115 12.31 -3.28 10.72
C ASP A 115 11.90 -4.67 11.21
N GLY A 116 11.15 -5.37 10.39
CA GLY A 116 10.74 -6.73 10.71
C GLY A 116 9.54 -6.85 11.63
N GLN A 117 8.99 -5.75 12.10
CA GLN A 117 7.84 -5.78 12.98
C GLN A 117 6.59 -5.32 12.25
N THR A 118 5.50 -6.04 12.46
CA THR A 118 4.23 -5.72 11.83
C THR A 118 3.67 -4.45 12.43
N VAL A 119 3.31 -3.50 11.58
CA VAL A 119 2.69 -2.26 12.03
C VAL A 119 1.21 -2.19 11.63
N CYS A 120 0.84 -2.89 10.55
CA CYS A 120 -0.54 -2.91 10.10
C CYS A 120 -0.78 -4.18 9.31
N SER A 121 -1.97 -4.74 9.39
CA SER A 121 -2.33 -5.90 8.59
C SER A 121 -3.82 -5.90 8.33
N GLY A 122 -4.24 -6.69 7.35
CA GLY A 122 -5.66 -6.81 7.04
C GLY A 122 -5.87 -7.57 5.75
N ASN A 123 -7.12 -7.59 5.32
CA ASN A 123 -7.51 -8.21 4.06
C ASN A 123 -8.24 -7.20 3.20
N VAL A 124 -7.96 -7.22 1.91
CA VAL A 124 -8.69 -6.38 0.96
C VAL A 124 -9.30 -7.28 -0.10
N THR A 125 -10.50 -6.97 -0.50
CA THR A 125 -11.19 -7.66 -1.59
C THR A 125 -11.33 -6.70 -2.74
N VAL A 126 -10.95 -7.14 -3.92
CA VAL A 126 -10.96 -6.29 -5.10
C VAL A 126 -11.66 -6.99 -6.26
N VAL A 127 -12.14 -6.18 -7.19
CA VAL A 127 -12.71 -6.66 -8.44
C VAL A 127 -12.04 -5.92 -9.58
N ASP A 128 -12.02 -6.55 -10.74
CA ASP A 128 -11.58 -5.87 -11.93
C ASP A 128 -12.56 -4.76 -12.25
N ARG A 129 -12.03 -3.57 -12.44
CA ARG A 129 -12.86 -2.47 -12.84
C ARG A 129 -12.93 -2.50 -14.35
N PRO A 130 -14.13 -2.64 -14.93
CA PRO A 130 -14.24 -2.68 -16.39
C PRO A 130 -13.59 -1.46 -16.99
N GLY A 131 -12.90 -1.66 -18.08
CA GLY A 131 -12.25 -0.55 -18.74
C GLY A 131 -13.25 0.54 -19.07
N LYS A 132 -12.81 1.77 -18.88
CA LYS A 132 -13.61 2.88 -19.33
C LYS A 132 -13.49 2.95 -20.81
N ASN A 133 -14.50 2.89 -21.41
CA ASN A 133 -14.40 2.87 -22.84
C ASN A 133 -14.79 4.16 -23.44
#